data_5cf112f8ee3a664ed3a91d64d1e7d974
#
_entry.id   5cf112f8ee3a664ed3a91d64d1e7d974
#
_cell.length_a   1.000
_cell.length_b   1.000
_cell.length_c   1.000
_cell.angle_alpha   90.00
_cell.angle_beta   90.00
_cell.angle_gamma   90.00
#
_symmetry.space_group_name_H-M   'P 1'
#
loop_
_entity.id
_entity.type
_entity.pdbx_description
1 polymer ?
#
loop_
_entity_poly.entity_id
_entity_poly.type
_entity_poly.pdbx_seq_one_letter_code
_entity_poly.pdbx_strand_id
1 'polypeptide(L)'
;IPVSLSVLLFFTFPFWVLILNYFIDGVVVSRLNFLSFVLAFFGLAICLGPSWEVLDWRGIALVLGGSLCSAGMIIGASKATKLVSMTDLVFLSNTVGVIFVGLLLYLTDSFSLSHTIDGWSGIAVICILFIIGQLSLFAATKSIGSTQTSLILNIEPLVSIGAAIFLLGENLVFSQSLGVAVILLALILPSVPLGRLSFKSSKN
;
A
#
# COMPACT_ATOMS: atom_id res chain seq x y z
N ILE A 1 7.83 14.44 10.70
CA ILE A 1 8.75 13.28 10.53
C ILE A 1 9.27 13.25 9.10
N PRO A 2 10.48 12.70 8.86
CA PRO A 2 11.06 12.57 7.52
C PRO A 2 10.18 11.74 6.57
N VAL A 3 10.18 12.07 5.28
CA VAL A 3 9.35 11.38 4.26
C VAL A 3 9.68 9.89 4.19
N SER A 4 10.97 9.52 4.22
CA SER A 4 11.41 8.12 4.17
C SER A 4 10.88 7.31 5.36
N LEU A 5 10.86 7.90 6.56
CA LEU A 5 10.28 7.27 7.74
C LEU A 5 8.75 7.17 7.64
N SER A 6 8.09 8.20 7.10
CA SER A 6 6.64 8.19 6.87
C SER A 6 6.24 7.07 5.91
N VAL A 7 6.96 6.93 4.80
CA VAL A 7 6.73 5.84 3.84
C VAL A 7 6.95 4.47 4.50
N LEU A 8 8.05 4.28 5.23
CA LEU A 8 8.32 3.02 5.92
C LEU A 8 7.20 2.65 6.91
N LEU A 9 6.76 3.61 7.73
CA LEU A 9 5.68 3.40 8.69
C LEU A 9 4.34 3.14 7.98
N PHE A 10 4.06 3.82 6.87
CA PHE A 10 2.87 3.58 6.08
C PHE A 10 2.83 2.14 5.55
N PHE A 11 3.95 1.60 5.08
CA PHE A 11 4.07 0.22 4.62
C PHE A 11 3.99 -0.83 5.73
N THR A 12 3.60 -0.45 6.95
CA THR A 12 3.11 -1.40 7.95
C THR A 12 1.68 -1.88 7.67
N PHE A 13 0.95 -1.25 6.71
CA PHE A 13 -0.44 -1.64 6.39
C PHE A 13 -0.63 -3.13 6.05
N PRO A 14 0.31 -3.86 5.44
CA PRO A 14 0.13 -5.27 5.19
C PRO A 14 0.06 -6.10 6.49
N PHE A 15 0.78 -5.69 7.54
CA PHE A 15 0.67 -6.34 8.86
C PHE A 15 -0.71 -6.10 9.47
N TRP A 16 -1.27 -4.88 9.32
CA TRP A 16 -2.64 -4.60 9.74
C TRP A 16 -3.65 -5.42 8.96
N VAL A 17 -3.44 -5.66 7.65
CA VAL A 17 -4.29 -6.56 6.85
C VAL A 17 -4.27 -7.98 7.43
N LEU A 18 -3.11 -8.50 7.83
CA LEU A 18 -3.01 -9.82 8.46
C LEU A 18 -3.78 -9.89 9.78
N ILE A 19 -3.56 -8.90 10.64
CA ILE A 19 -4.20 -8.80 11.96
C ILE A 19 -5.72 -8.71 11.80
N LEU A 20 -6.19 -7.79 10.97
CA LEU A 20 -7.62 -7.58 10.76
C LEU A 20 -8.30 -8.80 10.10
N ASN A 21 -7.67 -9.45 9.11
CA ASN A 21 -8.21 -10.66 8.51
C ASN A 21 -8.32 -11.82 9.52
N TYR A 22 -7.38 -11.92 10.46
CA TYR A 22 -7.47 -12.89 11.54
C TYR A 22 -8.68 -12.63 12.44
N PHE A 23 -8.89 -11.37 12.87
CA PHE A 23 -9.99 -11.02 13.76
C PHE A 23 -11.36 -11.02 13.07
N ILE A 24 -11.43 -10.62 11.79
CA ILE A 24 -12.70 -10.47 11.06
C ILE A 24 -13.15 -11.79 10.42
N ASP A 25 -12.22 -12.53 9.81
CA ASP A 25 -12.53 -13.70 8.99
C ASP A 25 -11.93 -15.00 9.55
N GLY A 26 -11.20 -14.95 10.67
CA GLY A 26 -10.53 -16.11 11.26
C GLY A 26 -9.43 -16.70 10.38
N VAL A 27 -8.93 -15.93 9.39
CA VAL A 27 -7.93 -16.41 8.42
C VAL A 27 -6.56 -16.44 9.08
N VAL A 28 -6.03 -17.65 9.28
CA VAL A 28 -4.67 -17.84 9.76
C VAL A 28 -3.69 -17.72 8.59
N VAL A 29 -2.76 -16.81 8.70
CA VAL A 29 -1.73 -16.57 7.68
C VAL A 29 -0.69 -17.67 7.70
N SER A 30 -0.27 -18.14 6.53
CA SER A 30 0.81 -19.11 6.45
C SER A 30 2.14 -18.50 6.95
N ARG A 31 3.01 -19.33 7.52
CA ARG A 31 4.34 -18.88 7.99
C ARG A 31 5.16 -18.25 6.87
N LEU A 32 5.02 -18.75 5.64
CA LEU A 32 5.70 -18.21 4.47
C LEU A 32 5.21 -16.80 4.12
N ASN A 33 3.90 -16.58 4.12
CA ASN A 33 3.35 -15.25 3.87
C ASN A 33 3.81 -14.27 4.97
N PHE A 34 3.77 -14.67 6.23
CA PHE A 34 4.26 -13.82 7.32
C PHE A 34 5.74 -13.47 7.15
N LEU A 35 6.59 -14.46 6.84
CA LEU A 35 8.02 -14.24 6.58
C LEU A 35 8.23 -13.29 5.39
N SER A 36 7.43 -13.44 4.33
CA SER A 36 7.48 -12.54 3.17
C SER A 36 7.16 -11.09 3.54
N PHE A 37 6.15 -10.85 4.37
CA PHE A 37 5.86 -9.49 4.84
C PHE A 37 7.01 -8.91 5.66
N VAL A 38 7.59 -9.71 6.56
CA VAL A 38 8.74 -9.29 7.38
C VAL A 38 9.94 -8.95 6.49
N LEU A 39 10.27 -9.83 5.53
CA LEU A 39 11.37 -9.59 4.59
C LEU A 39 11.13 -8.37 3.71
N ALA A 40 9.91 -8.20 3.17
CA ALA A 40 9.56 -7.02 2.37
C ALA A 40 9.72 -5.73 3.17
N PHE A 41 9.27 -5.71 4.42
CA PHE A 41 9.41 -4.56 5.31
C PHE A 41 10.88 -4.22 5.60
N PHE A 42 11.71 -5.21 5.92
CA PHE A 42 13.14 -4.99 6.12
C PHE A 42 13.85 -4.56 4.83
N GLY A 43 13.51 -5.14 3.68
CA GLY A 43 14.01 -4.71 2.39
C GLY A 43 13.68 -3.24 2.11
N LEU A 44 12.45 -2.83 2.42
CA LEU A 44 12.01 -1.43 2.30
C LEU A 44 12.77 -0.51 3.26
N ALA A 45 13.00 -0.94 4.50
CA ALA A 45 13.78 -0.18 5.48
C ALA A 45 15.23 0.05 5.00
N ILE A 46 15.86 -0.97 4.42
CA ILE A 46 17.20 -0.86 3.84
C ILE A 46 17.19 0.08 2.63
N CYS A 47 16.16 0.00 1.78
CA CYS A 47 16.03 0.79 0.57
C CYS A 47 15.82 2.29 0.86
N LEU A 48 14.96 2.62 1.82
CA LEU A 48 14.61 3.99 2.17
C LEU A 48 15.65 4.67 3.07
N GLY A 49 16.43 3.93 3.87
CA GLY A 49 17.39 4.46 4.81
C GLY A 49 16.78 5.54 5.72
N PRO A 50 15.74 5.25 6.51
CA PRO A 50 15.01 6.28 7.23
C PRO A 50 15.91 7.00 8.23
N SER A 51 15.82 8.33 8.29
CA SER A 51 16.47 9.10 9.32
C SER A 51 15.62 9.12 10.59
N TRP A 52 16.25 9.00 11.75
CA TRP A 52 15.60 8.96 13.06
C TRP A 52 15.83 10.24 13.86
N GLU A 53 16.38 11.28 13.24
CA GLU A 53 16.82 12.50 13.91
C GLU A 53 15.65 13.36 14.41
N VAL A 54 14.54 13.36 13.69
CA VAL A 54 13.36 14.15 14.05
C VAL A 54 12.15 13.23 14.20
N LEU A 55 11.86 12.86 15.44
CA LEU A 55 10.72 12.03 15.79
C LEU A 55 9.61 12.90 16.41
N ASP A 56 8.54 13.14 15.67
CA ASP A 56 7.31 13.69 16.21
C ASP A 56 6.26 12.57 16.34
N TRP A 57 5.85 12.30 17.57
CA TRP A 57 4.87 11.26 17.87
C TRP A 57 3.51 11.49 17.19
N ARG A 58 3.14 12.76 16.95
CA ARG A 58 1.89 13.12 16.25
C ARG A 58 1.97 12.69 14.79
N GLY A 59 3.10 12.95 14.13
CA GLY A 59 3.35 12.49 12.76
C GLY A 59 3.35 10.97 12.66
N ILE A 60 4.00 10.28 13.61
CA ILE A 60 4.01 8.81 13.68
C ILE A 60 2.58 8.27 13.84
N ALA A 61 1.80 8.82 14.78
CA ALA A 61 0.43 8.38 15.02
C ALA A 61 -0.47 8.58 13.80
N LEU A 62 -0.33 9.71 13.08
CA LEU A 62 -1.09 9.99 11.85
C LEU A 62 -0.75 9.00 10.74
N VAL A 63 0.52 8.69 10.54
CA VAL A 63 0.94 7.74 9.51
C VAL A 63 0.49 6.31 9.83
N LEU A 64 0.63 5.87 11.07
CA LEU A 64 0.13 4.55 11.50
C LEU A 64 -1.40 4.47 11.41
N GLY A 65 -2.11 5.56 11.75
CA GLY A 65 -3.55 5.67 11.52
C GLY A 65 -3.92 5.53 10.04
N GLY A 66 -3.20 6.22 9.15
CA GLY A 66 -3.35 6.10 7.70
C GLY A 66 -3.07 4.68 7.19
N SER A 67 -2.02 4.04 7.71
CA SER A 67 -1.68 2.65 7.44
C SER A 67 -2.82 1.68 7.83
N LEU A 68 -3.39 1.86 9.02
CA LEU A 68 -4.54 1.06 9.49
C LEU A 68 -5.79 1.31 8.63
N CYS A 69 -6.08 2.55 8.27
CA CYS A 69 -7.19 2.89 7.36
C CYS A 69 -7.01 2.24 5.98
N SER A 70 -5.78 2.24 5.44
CA SER A 70 -5.47 1.56 4.18
C SER A 70 -5.71 0.06 4.25
N ALA A 71 -5.33 -0.59 5.35
CA ALA A 71 -5.64 -1.99 5.59
C ALA A 71 -7.15 -2.24 5.63
N GLY A 72 -7.90 -1.39 6.34
CA GLY A 72 -9.37 -1.43 6.38
C GLY A 72 -9.99 -1.26 4.99
N MET A 73 -9.47 -0.34 4.19
CA MET A 73 -9.90 -0.13 2.79
C MET A 73 -9.70 -1.40 1.95
N ILE A 74 -8.52 -2.03 2.01
CA ILE A 74 -8.22 -3.25 1.23
C ILE A 74 -9.15 -4.41 1.61
N ILE A 75 -9.39 -4.61 2.92
CA ILE A 75 -10.29 -5.66 3.39
C ILE A 75 -11.74 -5.33 3.01
N GLY A 76 -12.15 -4.08 3.21
CA GLY A 76 -13.48 -3.59 2.82
C GLY A 76 -13.72 -3.77 1.32
N ALA A 77 -12.74 -3.39 0.48
CA ALA A 77 -12.80 -3.58 -0.96
C ALA A 77 -12.93 -5.07 -1.35
N SER A 78 -12.16 -5.95 -0.70
CA SER A 78 -12.24 -7.41 -0.95
C SER A 78 -13.64 -7.99 -0.67
N LYS A 79 -14.37 -7.41 0.29
CA LYS A 79 -15.75 -7.81 0.62
C LYS A 79 -16.77 -7.10 -0.26
N ALA A 80 -16.63 -5.79 -0.44
CA ALA A 80 -17.57 -4.97 -1.20
C ALA A 80 -17.60 -5.34 -2.69
N THR A 81 -16.47 -5.70 -3.30
CA THR A 81 -16.41 -6.15 -4.71
C THR A 81 -17.15 -7.46 -5.00
N LYS A 82 -17.58 -8.18 -3.95
CA LYS A 82 -18.46 -9.36 -4.09
C LYS A 82 -19.94 -8.98 -4.16
N LEU A 83 -20.29 -7.79 -3.71
CA LEU A 83 -21.68 -7.31 -3.56
C LEU A 83 -22.04 -6.27 -4.61
N VAL A 84 -21.08 -5.43 -4.99
CA VAL A 84 -21.29 -4.32 -5.95
C VAL A 84 -20.24 -4.36 -7.06
N SER A 85 -20.52 -3.65 -8.17
CA SER A 85 -19.56 -3.56 -9.26
C SER A 85 -18.30 -2.77 -8.81
N MET A 86 -17.15 -3.07 -9.43
CA MET A 86 -15.91 -2.34 -9.13
C MET A 86 -16.05 -0.84 -9.47
N THR A 87 -16.77 -0.53 -10.55
CA THR A 87 -17.02 0.85 -10.99
C THR A 87 -17.82 1.62 -9.95
N ASP A 88 -18.90 1.02 -9.42
CA ASP A 88 -19.72 1.65 -8.39
C ASP A 88 -18.92 1.87 -7.10
N LEU A 89 -18.08 0.90 -6.74
CA LEU A 89 -17.24 1.01 -5.57
C LEU A 89 -16.21 2.14 -5.70
N VAL A 90 -15.56 2.25 -6.88
CA VAL A 90 -14.64 3.35 -7.19
C VAL A 90 -15.38 4.69 -7.16
N PHE A 91 -16.54 4.77 -7.81
CA PHE A 91 -17.34 5.99 -7.84
C PHE A 91 -17.74 6.42 -6.42
N LEU A 92 -18.30 5.50 -5.62
CA LEU A 92 -18.76 5.81 -4.26
C LEU A 92 -17.59 6.22 -3.35
N SER A 93 -16.47 5.48 -3.37
CA SER A 93 -15.31 5.79 -2.53
C SER A 93 -14.69 7.15 -2.89
N ASN A 94 -14.58 7.47 -4.19
CA ASN A 94 -14.08 8.77 -4.61
C ASN A 94 -15.07 9.90 -4.31
N THR A 95 -16.37 9.68 -4.44
CA THR A 95 -17.38 10.69 -4.07
C THR A 95 -17.29 11.05 -2.59
N VAL A 96 -17.22 10.04 -1.72
CA VAL A 96 -17.02 10.26 -0.27
C VAL A 96 -15.70 10.98 -0.01
N GLY A 97 -14.62 10.58 -0.69
CA GLY A 97 -13.31 11.24 -0.60
C GLY A 97 -13.35 12.72 -0.99
N VAL A 98 -14.00 13.05 -2.12
CA VAL A 98 -14.16 14.43 -2.59
C VAL A 98 -14.94 15.28 -1.59
N ILE A 99 -16.05 14.76 -1.05
CA ILE A 99 -16.85 15.48 -0.05
C ILE A 99 -16.02 15.72 1.20
N PHE A 100 -15.31 14.71 1.72
CA PHE A 100 -14.51 14.82 2.92
C PHE A 100 -13.34 15.80 2.76
N VAL A 101 -12.56 15.65 1.67
CA VAL A 101 -11.41 16.52 1.39
C VAL A 101 -11.88 17.94 1.06
N GLY A 102 -12.97 18.09 0.29
CA GLY A 102 -13.56 19.38 -0.02
C GLY A 102 -14.01 20.14 1.22
N LEU A 103 -14.67 19.46 2.17
CA LEU A 103 -15.04 20.02 3.46
C LEU A 103 -13.82 20.46 4.27
N LEU A 104 -12.78 19.62 4.28
CA LEU A 104 -11.55 19.92 5.01
C LEU A 104 -10.83 21.13 4.42
N LEU A 105 -10.72 21.21 3.10
CA LEU A 105 -10.14 22.37 2.40
C LEU A 105 -10.93 23.67 2.66
N TYR A 106 -12.27 23.57 2.70
CA TYR A 106 -13.13 24.70 3.03
C TYR A 106 -12.92 25.18 4.46
N LEU A 107 -12.81 24.25 5.43
CA LEU A 107 -12.62 24.60 6.84
C LEU A 107 -11.22 25.14 7.15
N THR A 108 -10.21 24.76 6.37
CA THR A 108 -8.81 25.19 6.57
C THR A 108 -8.40 26.36 5.71
N ASP A 109 -9.29 26.84 4.82
CA ASP A 109 -9.02 27.88 3.81
C ASP A 109 -7.72 27.63 3.01
N SER A 110 -7.46 26.33 2.71
CA SER A 110 -6.20 25.88 2.12
C SER A 110 -6.34 25.56 0.62
N PHE A 111 -7.44 25.95 -0.01
CA PHE A 111 -7.69 25.62 -1.43
C PHE A 111 -6.86 26.53 -2.35
N SER A 112 -6.00 25.91 -3.16
CA SER A 112 -5.20 26.60 -4.17
C SER A 112 -5.19 25.80 -5.47
N LEU A 113 -5.44 26.49 -6.58
CA LEU A 113 -5.40 25.89 -7.92
C LEU A 113 -4.07 26.19 -8.60
N SER A 114 -3.66 25.32 -9.50
CA SER A 114 -2.49 25.57 -10.35
C SER A 114 -2.76 26.76 -11.28
N HIS A 115 -1.76 27.62 -11.42
CA HIS A 115 -1.80 28.78 -12.32
C HIS A 115 -1.11 28.53 -13.67
N THR A 116 -0.59 27.31 -13.88
CA THR A 116 0.16 26.94 -15.10
C THR A 116 -0.53 25.82 -15.89
N ILE A 117 -0.34 25.82 -17.21
CA ILE A 117 -0.85 24.75 -18.07
C ILE A 117 -0.20 23.41 -17.72
N ASP A 118 1.10 23.40 -17.40
CA ASP A 118 1.83 22.20 -17.00
C ASP A 118 1.26 21.62 -15.70
N GLY A 119 0.88 22.47 -14.73
CA GLY A 119 0.23 22.02 -13.50
C GLY A 119 -1.13 21.37 -13.77
N TRP A 120 -1.94 21.90 -14.68
CA TRP A 120 -3.22 21.29 -15.05
C TRP A 120 -3.05 19.97 -15.80
N SER A 121 -2.05 19.89 -16.69
CA SER A 121 -1.73 18.63 -17.37
C SER A 121 -1.26 17.55 -16.38
N GLY A 122 -0.44 17.92 -15.41
CA GLY A 122 0.00 17.03 -14.33
C GLY A 122 -1.17 16.52 -13.50
N ILE A 123 -2.09 17.40 -13.09
CA ILE A 123 -3.32 17.00 -12.36
C ILE A 123 -4.14 16.00 -13.19
N ALA A 124 -4.36 16.26 -14.48
CA ALA A 124 -5.13 15.38 -15.35
C ALA A 124 -4.48 13.97 -15.43
N VAL A 125 -3.17 13.90 -15.62
CA VAL A 125 -2.42 12.64 -15.68
C VAL A 125 -2.54 11.88 -14.35
N ILE A 126 -2.36 12.56 -13.21
CA ILE A 126 -2.49 11.93 -11.87
C ILE A 126 -3.91 11.38 -11.68
N CYS A 127 -4.96 12.13 -12.05
CA CYS A 127 -6.34 11.67 -11.92
C CYS A 127 -6.61 10.41 -12.74
N ILE A 128 -6.13 10.36 -13.99
CA ILE A 128 -6.30 9.20 -14.87
C ILE A 128 -5.56 7.98 -14.28
N LEU A 129 -4.29 8.14 -13.92
CA LEU A 129 -3.47 7.06 -13.35
C LEU A 129 -4.04 6.56 -12.03
N PHE A 130 -4.57 7.47 -11.19
CA PHE A 130 -5.20 7.11 -9.91
C PHE A 130 -6.44 6.24 -10.12
N ILE A 131 -7.32 6.60 -11.07
CA ILE A 131 -8.53 5.80 -11.38
C ILE A 131 -8.13 4.41 -11.88
N ILE A 132 -7.16 4.31 -12.81
CA ILE A 132 -6.66 3.04 -13.33
C ILE A 132 -6.07 2.20 -12.19
N GLY A 133 -5.24 2.80 -11.33
CA GLY A 133 -4.64 2.14 -10.18
C GLY A 133 -5.69 1.61 -9.19
N GLN A 134 -6.72 2.41 -8.89
CA GLN A 134 -7.78 2.03 -7.97
C GLN A 134 -8.66 0.90 -8.52
N LEU A 135 -9.01 0.95 -9.80
CA LEU A 135 -9.73 -0.15 -10.47
C LEU A 135 -8.90 -1.44 -10.45
N SER A 136 -7.59 -1.35 -10.73
CA SER A 136 -6.66 -2.48 -10.69
C SER A 136 -6.54 -3.06 -9.28
N LEU A 137 -6.46 -2.20 -8.26
CA LEU A 137 -6.41 -2.60 -6.84
C LEU A 137 -7.68 -3.38 -6.45
N PHE A 138 -8.86 -2.87 -6.81
CA PHE A 138 -10.12 -3.54 -6.48
C PHE A 138 -10.29 -4.83 -7.28
N ALA A 139 -9.83 -4.88 -8.52
CA ALA A 139 -9.80 -6.12 -9.32
C ALA A 139 -8.87 -7.17 -8.68
N ALA A 140 -7.69 -6.77 -8.22
CA ALA A 140 -6.77 -7.65 -7.51
C ALA A 140 -7.38 -8.18 -6.21
N THR A 141 -7.94 -7.29 -5.36
CA THR A 141 -8.56 -7.72 -4.08
C THR A 141 -9.73 -8.66 -4.29
N LYS A 142 -10.50 -8.49 -5.38
CA LYS A 142 -11.59 -9.41 -5.77
C LYS A 142 -11.06 -10.79 -6.19
N SER A 143 -9.96 -10.81 -6.94
CA SER A 143 -9.44 -12.03 -7.58
C SER A 143 -8.59 -12.88 -6.64
N ILE A 144 -7.69 -12.27 -5.87
CA ILE A 144 -6.70 -12.96 -5.05
C ILE A 144 -6.85 -12.69 -3.54
N GLY A 145 -7.81 -11.84 -3.16
CA GLY A 145 -8.10 -11.48 -1.76
C GLY A 145 -7.15 -10.44 -1.19
N SER A 146 -7.53 -9.91 -0.01
CA SER A 146 -6.84 -8.80 0.65
C SER A 146 -5.39 -9.11 1.04
N THR A 147 -5.12 -10.30 1.57
CA THR A 147 -3.78 -10.70 2.03
C THR A 147 -2.76 -10.75 0.88
N GLN A 148 -3.10 -11.40 -0.24
CA GLN A 148 -2.18 -11.50 -1.37
C GLN A 148 -2.01 -10.14 -2.06
N THR A 149 -3.09 -9.38 -2.19
CA THR A 149 -3.04 -8.03 -2.75
C THR A 149 -2.11 -7.12 -1.92
N SER A 150 -2.23 -7.12 -0.59
CA SER A 150 -1.38 -6.30 0.27
C SER A 150 0.10 -6.71 0.21
N LEU A 151 0.41 -7.99 -0.01
CA LEU A 151 1.78 -8.44 -0.23
C LEU A 151 2.34 -7.89 -1.56
N ILE A 152 1.57 -8.01 -2.64
CA ILE A 152 1.98 -7.54 -3.98
C ILE A 152 2.17 -6.02 -4.00
N LEU A 153 1.41 -5.26 -3.22
CA LEU A 153 1.57 -3.80 -3.13
C LEU A 153 2.95 -3.37 -2.62
N ASN A 154 3.72 -4.24 -1.95
CA ASN A 154 5.11 -3.94 -1.63
C ASN A 154 6.02 -3.79 -2.87
N ILE A 155 5.51 -4.06 -4.09
CA ILE A 155 6.23 -3.74 -5.34
C ILE A 155 6.19 -2.23 -5.65
N GLU A 156 5.24 -1.48 -5.09
CA GLU A 156 5.07 -0.05 -5.35
C GLU A 156 6.34 0.77 -5.14
N PRO A 157 7.10 0.63 -4.04
CA PRO A 157 8.37 1.33 -3.88
C PRO A 157 9.40 0.97 -4.94
N LEU A 158 9.39 -0.28 -5.43
CA LEU A 158 10.32 -0.70 -6.50
C LEU A 158 10.00 -0.03 -7.83
N VAL A 159 8.70 0.10 -8.15
CA VAL A 159 8.26 0.83 -9.35
C VAL A 159 8.61 2.30 -9.24
N SER A 160 8.45 2.93 -8.07
CA SER A 160 8.81 4.32 -7.82
C SER A 160 10.32 4.55 -7.99
N ILE A 161 11.17 3.66 -7.47
CA ILE A 161 12.62 3.71 -7.65
C ILE A 161 12.99 3.52 -9.12
N GLY A 162 12.37 2.54 -9.79
CA GLY A 162 12.57 2.32 -11.22
C GLY A 162 12.22 3.57 -12.04
N ALA A 163 11.09 4.21 -11.73
CA ALA A 163 10.69 5.44 -12.38
C ALA A 163 11.70 6.59 -12.13
N ALA A 164 12.22 6.73 -10.91
CA ALA A 164 13.23 7.74 -10.58
C ALA A 164 14.51 7.54 -11.41
N ILE A 165 14.96 6.29 -11.58
CA ILE A 165 16.13 5.98 -12.40
C ILE A 165 15.89 6.32 -13.89
N PHE A 166 14.75 5.85 -14.44
CA PHE A 166 14.48 5.97 -15.88
C PHE A 166 14.05 7.37 -16.29
N LEU A 167 13.28 8.08 -15.45
CA LEU A 167 12.71 9.39 -15.79
C LEU A 167 13.59 10.56 -15.29
N LEU A 168 14.25 10.40 -14.14
CA LEU A 168 15.04 11.45 -13.50
C LEU A 168 16.55 11.23 -13.63
N GLY A 169 16.98 10.07 -14.14
CA GLY A 169 18.40 9.75 -14.29
C GLY A 169 19.12 9.52 -12.95
N GLU A 170 18.39 9.16 -11.89
CA GLU A 170 18.98 8.90 -10.58
C GLU A 170 19.81 7.61 -10.57
N ASN A 171 20.91 7.63 -9.83
CA ASN A 171 21.74 6.45 -9.63
C ASN A 171 21.38 5.73 -8.34
N LEU A 172 21.23 4.41 -8.42
CA LEU A 172 21.02 3.58 -7.25
C LEU A 172 22.26 3.57 -6.36
N VAL A 173 22.05 3.84 -5.08
CA VAL A 173 23.05 3.57 -4.05
C VAL A 173 23.06 2.07 -3.75
N PHE A 174 24.20 1.52 -3.34
CA PHE A 174 24.35 0.09 -3.06
C PHE A 174 23.30 -0.44 -2.06
N SER A 175 22.98 0.33 -1.01
CA SER A 175 21.92 -0.03 -0.05
C SER A 175 20.54 -0.17 -0.69
N GLN A 176 20.20 0.72 -1.62
CA GLN A 176 18.92 0.66 -2.35
C GLN A 176 18.85 -0.60 -3.22
N SER A 177 19.94 -0.94 -3.93
CA SER A 177 20.01 -2.17 -4.73
C SER A 177 19.82 -3.42 -3.87
N LEU A 178 20.42 -3.44 -2.68
CA LEU A 178 20.25 -4.54 -1.72
C LEU A 178 18.80 -4.62 -1.21
N GLY A 179 18.21 -3.49 -0.84
CA GLY A 179 16.81 -3.42 -0.39
C GLY A 179 15.84 -3.91 -1.47
N VAL A 180 16.03 -3.48 -2.73
CA VAL A 180 15.26 -3.95 -3.89
C VAL A 180 15.35 -5.48 -4.03
N ALA A 181 16.56 -6.05 -3.96
CA ALA A 181 16.76 -7.50 -4.07
C ALA A 181 16.02 -8.25 -2.95
N VAL A 182 16.06 -7.75 -1.71
CA VAL A 182 15.34 -8.36 -0.57
C VAL A 182 13.82 -8.31 -0.77
N ILE A 183 13.27 -7.19 -1.27
CA ILE A 183 11.83 -7.08 -1.55
C ILE A 183 11.42 -8.07 -2.65
N LEU A 184 12.20 -8.18 -3.73
CA LEU A 184 11.91 -9.13 -4.81
C LEU A 184 11.93 -10.57 -4.31
N LEU A 185 12.90 -10.95 -3.49
CA LEU A 185 12.94 -12.27 -2.85
C LEU A 185 11.71 -12.51 -1.97
N ALA A 186 11.30 -11.51 -1.20
CA ALA A 186 10.11 -11.59 -0.35
C ALA A 186 8.84 -11.85 -1.15
N LEU A 187 8.68 -11.24 -2.33
CA LEU A 187 7.51 -11.43 -3.21
C LEU A 187 7.47 -12.81 -3.86
N ILE A 188 8.63 -13.40 -4.15
CA ILE A 188 8.73 -14.73 -4.75
C ILE A 188 8.48 -15.85 -3.73
N LEU A 189 8.83 -15.62 -2.47
CA LEU A 189 8.80 -16.63 -1.40
C LEU A 189 7.45 -17.36 -1.24
N PRO A 190 6.28 -16.71 -1.28
CA PRO A 190 4.99 -17.39 -1.19
C PRO A 190 4.64 -18.25 -2.41
N SER A 191 5.27 -17.98 -3.56
CA SER A 191 5.03 -18.71 -4.81
C SER A 191 5.84 -20.01 -4.91
N VAL A 192 6.82 -20.18 -4.02
CA VAL A 192 7.62 -21.42 -3.98
C VAL A 192 6.78 -22.53 -3.32
N PRO A 193 6.51 -23.65 -4.02
CA PRO A 193 5.77 -24.78 -3.47
C PRO A 193 6.68 -25.56 -2.51
N LEU A 194 7.04 -24.97 -1.39
CA LEU A 194 7.63 -25.70 -0.27
C LEU A 194 6.51 -26.56 0.31
N GLY A 195 6.52 -27.82 -0.06
CA GLY A 195 5.57 -28.88 0.15
C GLY A 195 4.45 -28.55 1.16
N ARG A 196 3.22 -28.71 0.73
CA ARG A 196 1.99 -28.46 1.50
C ARG A 196 2.13 -29.04 2.92
N LEU A 197 2.61 -28.24 3.86
CA LEU A 197 2.35 -28.47 5.28
C LEU A 197 0.91 -27.99 5.53
N SER A 198 -0.02 -28.79 5.01
CA SER A 198 -1.43 -28.68 5.28
C SER A 198 -1.64 -28.93 6.77
N PHE A 199 -1.86 -27.88 7.53
CA PHE A 199 -2.57 -28.00 8.79
C PHE A 199 -4.04 -28.28 8.44
N LYS A 200 -4.38 -29.57 8.41
CA LYS A 200 -5.75 -30.06 8.39
C LYS A 200 -6.44 -29.46 9.62
N SER A 201 -7.33 -28.48 9.38
CA SER A 201 -8.25 -27.98 10.40
C SER A 201 -9.08 -29.17 10.87
N SER A 202 -8.80 -29.65 12.08
CA SER A 202 -9.71 -30.55 12.79
C SER A 202 -10.92 -29.73 13.20
N LYS A 203 -11.95 -29.75 12.36
CA LYS A 203 -13.32 -29.52 12.82
C LYS A 203 -13.85 -30.83 13.36
N ASN A 204 -13.94 -30.96 14.66
CA ASN A 204 -14.98 -31.70 15.37
C ASN A 204 -15.90 -30.68 16.02
#